data_eb4706f8dc7c5a3d22492540848534c6
#
_entry.id   eb4706f8dc7c5a3d22492540848534c6
#
_cell.length_a   1.000
_cell.length_b   1.000
_cell.length_c   1.000
_cell.angle_alpha   90.00
_cell.angle_beta   90.00
_cell.angle_gamma   90.00
#
_symmetry.space_group_name_H-M   'P 1'
#
loop_
_entity.id
_entity.type
_entity.pdbx_description
1 polymer ?
#
loop_
_entity_poly.entity_id
_entity_poly.type
_entity_poly.pdbx_seq_one_letter_code
_entity_poly.pdbx_strand_id
1 'polypeptide(L)'
;KKRYQLEKTPIVWLTRKEVEGENCIHPNDLITKLQSTLNNFISEAEDGVILLDGLEYLVTQNDFEMVLKFIQAINDDLMVSSSRLITPIDSEALDPRDFHSLKKEMVEFKEKKVHIPVQ
;
A
#
# COMPACT_ATOMS: atom_id res chain seq x y z
N LYS A 1 15.65 -9.01 -25.04
CA LYS A 1 14.39 -9.36 -24.44
C LYS A 1 14.37 -9.03 -22.96
N LYS A 2 13.46 -8.20 -22.60
CA LYS A 2 13.29 -7.87 -21.19
C LYS A 2 12.58 -8.98 -20.46
N ARG A 3 13.15 -9.39 -19.38
CA ARG A 3 12.53 -10.35 -18.50
C ARG A 3 12.27 -9.68 -17.17
N TYR A 4 11.04 -9.71 -16.74
CA TYR A 4 10.70 -9.23 -15.42
C TYR A 4 11.06 -10.28 -14.40
N GLN A 5 11.90 -9.89 -13.47
CA GLN A 5 12.36 -10.80 -12.43
C GLN A 5 11.44 -10.69 -11.23
N LEU A 6 10.26 -11.27 -11.35
CA LEU A 6 9.26 -11.20 -10.28
C LEU A 6 9.74 -11.88 -9.01
N GLU A 7 10.63 -12.87 -9.15
CA GLU A 7 11.21 -13.55 -8.00
C GLU A 7 12.04 -12.62 -7.11
N LYS A 8 12.43 -11.47 -7.63
CA LYS A 8 13.17 -10.47 -6.85
C LYS A 8 12.27 -9.42 -6.22
N THR A 9 10.98 -9.49 -6.49
CA THR A 9 10.03 -8.57 -5.89
C THR A 9 9.79 -8.98 -4.44
N PRO A 10 10.09 -8.11 -3.48
CA PRO A 10 9.80 -8.43 -2.08
C PRO A 10 8.30 -8.55 -1.88
N ILE A 11 7.89 -9.61 -1.21
CA ILE A 11 6.50 -9.82 -0.87
C ILE A 11 6.41 -9.97 0.64
N VAL A 12 5.52 -9.18 1.25
CA VAL A 12 5.25 -9.25 2.67
C VAL A 12 3.75 -9.50 2.84
N TRP A 13 3.43 -10.54 3.60
CA TRP A 13 2.04 -10.88 3.85
C TRP A 13 1.53 -10.19 5.10
N LEU A 14 0.40 -9.53 4.98
CA LEU A 14 -0.32 -8.99 6.14
C LEU A 14 -1.25 -10.08 6.64
N THR A 15 -0.88 -10.70 7.74
CA THR A 15 -1.64 -11.84 8.24
C THR A 15 -1.46 -11.98 9.74
N ARG A 16 -2.50 -12.49 10.39
CA ARG A 16 -2.45 -12.80 11.82
C ARG A 16 -1.72 -14.11 12.10
N LYS A 17 -1.42 -14.89 11.07
CA LYS A 17 -0.74 -16.17 11.21
C LYS A 17 0.67 -16.06 10.66
N GLU A 18 1.62 -16.62 11.38
CA GLU A 18 2.95 -16.78 10.82
C GLU A 18 2.96 -17.96 9.88
N VAL A 19 3.50 -17.74 8.70
CA VAL A 19 3.68 -18.79 7.71
C VAL A 19 5.17 -19.01 7.54
N GLU A 20 5.62 -20.21 7.79
CA GLU A 20 7.02 -20.56 7.69
C GLU A 20 7.55 -20.33 6.28
N GLY A 21 8.69 -19.69 6.19
CA GLY A 21 9.30 -19.37 4.90
C GLY A 21 8.78 -18.11 4.23
N GLU A 22 7.81 -17.45 4.82
CA GLU A 22 7.24 -16.23 4.27
C GLU A 22 7.49 -15.03 5.19
N ASN A 23 7.63 -13.87 4.61
CA ASN A 23 7.71 -12.63 5.36
C ASN A 23 6.29 -12.20 5.72
N CYS A 24 6.00 -12.15 7.01
CA CYS A 24 4.68 -11.81 7.50
C CYS A 24 4.75 -10.64 8.47
N ILE A 25 3.76 -9.76 8.38
CA ILE A 25 3.57 -8.69 9.35
C ILE A 25 2.16 -8.81 9.88
N HIS A 26 2.05 -8.85 11.20
CA HIS A 26 0.74 -8.87 11.83
C HIS A 26 0.05 -7.51 11.59
N PRO A 27 -1.23 -7.49 11.21
CA PRO A 27 -1.91 -6.23 10.90
C PRO A 27 -1.95 -5.25 12.08
N ASN A 28 -1.82 -5.73 13.32
CA ASN A 28 -1.75 -4.84 14.48
C ASN A 28 -0.37 -4.18 14.64
N ASP A 29 0.64 -4.65 13.92
CA ASP A 29 1.97 -4.06 13.94
C ASP A 29 2.11 -2.98 12.86
N LEU A 30 1.05 -2.19 12.68
CA LEU A 30 0.94 -1.20 11.63
C LEU A 30 2.04 -0.14 11.73
N ILE A 31 2.20 0.44 12.92
CA ILE A 31 3.14 1.54 13.11
C ILE A 31 4.56 1.02 13.26
N THR A 32 4.74 -0.07 14.01
CA THR A 32 6.08 -0.53 14.36
C THR A 32 6.77 -1.29 13.24
N LYS A 33 6.05 -2.14 12.54
CA LYS A 33 6.66 -3.00 11.53
C LYS A 33 6.32 -2.62 10.11
N LEU A 34 5.05 -2.42 9.82
CA LEU A 34 4.66 -2.11 8.44
C LEU A 34 5.19 -0.75 8.01
N GLN A 35 5.01 0.26 8.84
CA GLN A 35 5.51 1.60 8.53
C GLN A 35 7.03 1.59 8.39
N SER A 36 7.72 0.92 9.29
CA SER A 36 9.18 0.81 9.24
C SER A 36 9.64 0.09 7.97
N THR A 37 8.96 -0.99 7.60
CA THR A 37 9.29 -1.73 6.38
C THR A 37 9.13 -0.85 5.14
N LEU A 38 8.04 -0.09 5.07
CA LEU A 38 7.80 0.80 3.95
C LEU A 38 8.78 1.97 3.93
N ASN A 39 9.08 2.55 5.08
CA ASN A 39 10.07 3.63 5.17
C ASN A 39 11.44 3.19 4.67
N ASN A 40 11.87 1.99 5.05
CA ASN A 40 13.15 1.46 4.61
C ASN A 40 13.15 1.27 3.09
N PHE A 41 12.08 0.74 2.55
CA PHE A 41 11.98 0.57 1.11
C PHE A 41 12.04 1.91 0.38
N ILE A 42 11.28 2.89 0.85
CA ILE A 42 11.22 4.22 0.24
C ILE A 42 12.60 4.90 0.28
N SER A 43 13.32 4.75 1.38
CA SER A 43 14.63 5.40 1.53
C SER A 43 15.70 4.78 0.65
N GLU A 44 15.58 3.52 0.31
CA GLU A 44 16.59 2.80 -0.47
C GLU A 44 16.26 2.68 -1.95
N ALA A 45 14.99 2.71 -2.30
CA ALA A 45 14.56 2.49 -3.67
C ALA A 45 14.66 3.76 -4.51
N GLU A 46 15.05 3.60 -5.76
CA GLU A 46 14.93 4.64 -6.76
C GLU A 46 13.72 4.29 -7.63
N ASP A 47 12.78 5.23 -7.73
CA ASP A 47 11.56 5.03 -8.52
C ASP A 47 10.81 3.76 -8.15
N GLY A 48 10.80 3.45 -6.85
CA GLY A 48 10.10 2.27 -6.36
C GLY A 48 8.60 2.41 -6.43
N VAL A 49 7.93 1.26 -6.55
CA VAL A 49 6.47 1.22 -6.51
C VAL A 49 6.07 0.24 -5.42
N ILE A 50 5.27 0.73 -4.49
CA ILE A 50 4.70 -0.09 -3.43
C ILE A 50 3.24 -0.35 -3.77
N LEU A 51 2.86 -1.60 -3.80
CA LEU A 51 1.46 -1.99 -3.90
C LEU A 51 1.01 -2.46 -2.53
N LEU A 52 0.14 -1.69 -1.91
CA LEU A 52 -0.44 -2.05 -0.62
C LEU A 52 -1.87 -2.51 -0.86
N ASP A 53 -2.08 -3.81 -0.84
CA ASP A 53 -3.40 -4.40 -1.01
C ASP A 53 -3.88 -4.89 0.35
N GLY A 54 -5.10 -4.54 0.71
CA GLY A 54 -5.65 -4.93 1.99
C GLY A 54 -5.81 -3.79 2.99
N LEU A 55 -5.95 -2.57 2.49
CA LEU A 55 -6.16 -1.42 3.37
C LEU A 55 -7.41 -1.61 4.23
N GLU A 56 -8.46 -2.17 3.65
CA GLU A 56 -9.70 -2.47 4.38
C GLU A 56 -9.45 -3.45 5.52
N TYR A 57 -8.58 -4.42 5.29
CA TYR A 57 -8.20 -5.38 6.33
C TYR A 57 -7.49 -4.66 7.48
N LEU A 58 -6.60 -3.74 7.17
CA LEU A 58 -5.93 -2.95 8.21
C LEU A 58 -6.93 -2.14 9.01
N VAL A 59 -7.95 -1.60 8.35
CA VAL A 59 -9.00 -0.84 9.04
C VAL A 59 -9.82 -1.73 9.97
N THR A 60 -10.04 -3.00 9.60
CA THR A 60 -10.77 -3.91 10.49
C THR A 60 -9.95 -4.34 11.70
N GLN A 61 -8.64 -4.30 11.61
CA GLN A 61 -7.75 -4.75 12.69
C GLN A 61 -7.22 -3.60 13.54
N ASN A 62 -7.45 -2.36 13.11
CA ASN A 62 -6.99 -1.15 13.80
C ASN A 62 -8.08 -0.11 13.76
N ASP A 63 -7.94 0.92 14.60
CA ASP A 63 -8.81 2.09 14.46
C ASP A 63 -8.53 2.76 13.12
N PHE A 64 -9.58 3.28 12.51
CA PHE A 64 -9.42 3.99 11.25
C PHE A 64 -8.42 5.15 11.38
N GLU A 65 -8.45 5.88 12.49
CA GLU A 65 -7.51 6.98 12.71
C GLU A 65 -6.06 6.53 12.66
N MET A 66 -5.76 5.36 13.19
CA MET A 66 -4.41 4.81 13.11
C MET A 66 -4.00 4.54 11.67
N VAL A 67 -4.90 3.99 10.90
CA VAL A 67 -4.63 3.72 9.47
C VAL A 67 -4.47 5.02 8.71
N LEU A 68 -5.30 6.01 8.98
CA LEU A 68 -5.20 7.32 8.34
C LEU A 68 -3.85 7.98 8.65
N LYS A 69 -3.44 7.96 9.92
CA LYS A 69 -2.14 8.51 10.31
C LYS A 69 -0.99 7.76 9.67
N PHE A 70 -1.12 6.45 9.55
CA PHE A 70 -0.13 5.64 8.84
C PHE A 70 0.00 6.09 7.38
N ILE A 71 -1.12 6.26 6.69
CA ILE A 71 -1.10 6.73 5.29
C ILE A 71 -0.48 8.12 5.19
N GLN A 72 -0.83 9.02 6.11
CA GLN A 72 -0.27 10.36 6.13
C GLN A 72 1.24 10.35 6.33
N ALA A 73 1.72 9.50 7.23
CA ALA A 73 3.15 9.38 7.49
C ALA A 73 3.90 8.83 6.27
N ILE A 74 3.33 7.82 5.61
CA ILE A 74 3.93 7.27 4.40
C ILE A 74 3.93 8.30 3.28
N ASN A 75 2.85 9.07 3.14
CA ASN A 75 2.78 10.13 2.15
C ASN A 75 3.87 11.19 2.35
N ASP A 76 4.15 11.54 3.60
CA ASP A 76 5.22 12.50 3.89
C ASP A 76 6.57 11.98 3.39
N ASP A 77 6.85 10.70 3.61
CA ASP A 77 8.08 10.08 3.12
C ASP A 77 8.10 10.00 1.59
N LEU A 78 6.97 9.68 0.99
CA LEU A 78 6.87 9.59 -0.46
C LEU A 78 7.10 10.93 -1.15
N MET A 79 6.65 12.02 -0.54
CA MET A 79 6.77 13.36 -1.12
C MET A 79 8.21 13.77 -1.35
N VAL A 80 9.13 13.28 -0.55
CA VAL A 80 10.56 13.60 -0.69
C VAL A 80 11.33 12.50 -1.39
N SER A 81 10.63 11.57 -2.00
CA SER A 81 11.24 10.44 -2.70
C SER A 81 10.76 10.39 -4.15
N SER A 82 11.35 9.50 -4.93
CA SER A 82 10.88 9.21 -6.29
C SER A 82 9.93 8.02 -6.33
N SER A 83 9.59 7.45 -5.19
CA SER A 83 8.76 6.26 -5.11
C SER A 83 7.28 6.59 -5.02
N ARG A 84 6.45 5.60 -5.27
CA ARG A 84 5.00 5.75 -5.29
C ARG A 84 4.34 4.64 -4.52
N LEU A 85 3.18 4.95 -3.96
CA LEU A 85 2.32 3.97 -3.31
C LEU A 85 1.02 3.87 -4.09
N ILE A 86 0.66 2.64 -4.41
CA ILE A 86 -0.64 2.33 -5.02
C ILE A 86 -1.39 1.44 -4.05
N THR A 87 -2.60 1.84 -3.70
CA THR A 87 -3.42 1.05 -2.80
C THR A 87 -4.83 0.94 -3.36
N PRO A 88 -5.25 -0.26 -3.74
CA PRO A 88 -6.64 -0.48 -4.12
C PRO A 88 -7.55 -0.30 -2.91
N ILE A 89 -8.67 0.37 -3.10
CA ILE A 89 -9.64 0.61 -2.05
C ILE A 89 -11.02 0.28 -2.58
N ASP A 90 -11.73 -0.58 -1.87
CA ASP A 90 -13.14 -0.83 -2.15
C ASP A 90 -13.96 0.17 -1.32
N SER A 91 -14.57 1.12 -2.00
CA SER A 91 -15.35 2.16 -1.35
C SER A 91 -16.56 1.60 -0.60
N GLU A 92 -17.07 0.45 -1.02
CA GLU A 92 -18.20 -0.17 -0.38
C GLU A 92 -17.84 -0.91 0.91
N ALA A 93 -16.57 -1.23 1.08
CA ALA A 93 -16.08 -1.94 2.25
C ALA A 93 -15.70 -1.00 3.40
N LEU A 94 -15.79 0.30 3.20
CA LEU A 94 -15.44 1.29 4.20
C LEU A 94 -16.65 2.17 4.53
N ASP A 95 -16.66 2.70 5.75
CA ASP A 95 -17.59 3.75 6.12
C ASP A 95 -17.42 4.94 5.16
N PRO A 96 -18.51 5.56 4.67
CA PRO A 96 -18.39 6.68 3.74
C PRO A 96 -17.53 7.84 4.24
N ARG A 97 -17.55 8.12 5.53
CA ARG A 97 -16.73 9.19 6.11
C ARG A 97 -15.25 8.81 6.04
N ASP A 98 -14.95 7.55 6.35
CA ASP A 98 -13.59 7.05 6.33
C ASP A 98 -13.05 7.05 4.90
N PHE A 99 -13.85 6.60 3.97
CA PHE A 99 -13.47 6.63 2.56
C PHE A 99 -13.19 8.06 2.09
N HIS A 100 -14.03 8.99 2.48
CA HIS A 100 -13.86 10.41 2.13
C HIS A 100 -12.55 10.98 2.69
N SER A 101 -12.23 10.62 3.94
CA SER A 101 -10.98 11.07 4.57
C SER A 101 -9.76 10.50 3.86
N LEU A 102 -9.82 9.23 3.44
CA LEU A 102 -8.72 8.62 2.70
C LEU A 102 -8.54 9.27 1.33
N LYS A 103 -9.62 9.61 0.67
CA LYS A 103 -9.55 10.26 -0.65
C LYS A 103 -8.81 11.58 -0.62
N LYS A 104 -8.85 12.28 0.49
CA LYS A 104 -8.11 13.55 0.63
C LYS A 104 -6.61 13.35 0.67
N GLU A 105 -6.16 12.16 1.07
CA GLU A 105 -4.74 11.85 1.19
C GLU A 105 -4.15 11.27 -0.09
N MET A 106 -4.98 10.93 -1.07
CA MET A 106 -4.55 10.20 -2.25
C MET A 106 -5.18 10.77 -3.50
N VAL A 107 -4.48 10.58 -4.60
CA VAL A 107 -5.02 10.90 -5.92
C VAL A 107 -5.67 9.63 -6.47
N GLU A 108 -6.93 9.74 -6.84
CA GLU A 108 -7.62 8.62 -7.43
C GLU A 108 -7.04 8.32 -8.81
N PHE A 109 -6.56 7.09 -8.98
CA PHE A 109 -6.10 6.62 -10.26
C PHE A 109 -7.29 6.01 -10.99
N LYS A 110 -7.75 6.72 -12.00
CA LYS A 110 -8.79 6.17 -12.87
C LYS A 110 -8.14 5.56 -14.07
N GLU A 111 -8.40 4.29 -14.27
CA GLU A 111 -7.95 3.62 -15.46
C GLU A 111 -8.61 4.28 -16.66
N LYS A 112 -7.81 4.97 -17.45
CA LYS A 112 -8.32 5.46 -18.71
C LYS A 112 -8.48 4.27 -19.63
N LYS A 113 -9.68 4.14 -20.18
CA LYS A 113 -9.86 3.17 -21.22
C LYS A 113 -8.99 3.58 -22.39
N VAL A 114 -7.93 2.86 -22.59
CA VAL A 114 -7.09 3.03 -23.76
C VAL A 114 -7.69 2.20 -24.86
N HIS A 115 -8.15 2.88 -25.90
CA HIS A 115 -8.62 2.15 -27.06
C HIS A 115 -7.41 1.80 -27.92
N ILE A 116 -7.08 0.53 -27.92
CA ILE A 116 -6.01 0.03 -28.75
C ILE A 116 -6.65 -0.62 -29.97
N PRO A 117 -6.46 -0.02 -31.16
CA PRO A 117 -7.04 -0.63 -32.36
C PRO A 117 -6.43 -1.99 -32.60
N VAL A 118 -7.27 -2.96 -32.81
CA VAL A 118 -6.83 -4.33 -33.12
C VAL A 118 -6.66 -4.43 -34.62
N GLN A 119 -5.48 -4.80 -35.02
CA GLN A 119 -5.14 -4.95 -36.43
C GLN A 119 -5.58 -6.30 -36.97
#